data_866ec94b2c70c5d20ed2da7f590eb253
#
_entry.id   866ec94b2c70c5d20ed2da7f590eb253
#
_cell.length_a   1.000
_cell.length_b   1.000
_cell.length_c   1.000
_cell.angle_alpha   90.00
_cell.angle_beta   90.00
_cell.angle_gamma   90.00
#
_symmetry.space_group_name_H-M   'P 1'
#
loop_
_entity.id
_entity.type
_entity.pdbx_description
1 polymer ?
#
loop_
_entity_poly.entity_id
_entity_poly.type
_entity_poly.pdbx_seq_one_letter_code
_entity_poly.pdbx_strand_id
1 'polypeptide(L)'
;VPESHIILQGYTNAYDHYVTTPEEYDSQQYEGGATLFGRYTSSAFRQTINIVGTSLKNGTPLGIGDRPNDRRPVASLQGKVVYDTPMFGMRYGQVNQQPQDAIAGREEVTARFAGAHPNNNMHHDGSYFVIERRVGNAWKYYTADNNPDTFFEWKRIGVSASQVTVRWKVPANTPKGQYRIRYY
;
A
#
# COMPACT_ATOMS: atom_id res chain seq x y z
N VAL A 1 20.75 -8.37 21.42
CA VAL A 1 20.74 -9.41 20.38
C VAL A 1 22.01 -9.23 19.59
N PRO A 2 23.00 -10.17 19.68
CA PRO A 2 24.36 -9.95 19.14
C PRO A 2 24.43 -9.87 17.62
N GLU A 3 23.39 -10.27 16.89
CA GLU A 3 23.38 -10.37 15.42
C GLU A 3 22.18 -9.66 14.80
N SER A 4 21.70 -8.58 15.44
CA SER A 4 20.60 -7.80 14.89
C SER A 4 21.07 -6.99 13.68
N HIS A 5 20.44 -7.20 12.54
CA HIS A 5 20.61 -6.34 11.38
C HIS A 5 19.76 -5.08 11.55
N ILE A 6 20.41 -3.92 11.44
CA ILE A 6 19.73 -2.63 11.47
C ILE A 6 19.55 -2.17 10.02
N ILE A 7 18.33 -1.94 9.64
CA ILE A 7 17.97 -1.40 8.32
C ILE A 7 17.43 0.00 8.52
N LEU A 8 18.08 0.99 7.93
CA LEU A 8 17.56 2.36 7.84
C LEU A 8 16.72 2.46 6.56
N GLN A 9 15.46 2.77 6.73
CA GLN A 9 14.53 2.92 5.60
C GLN A 9 13.97 4.34 5.62
N GLY A 10 14.47 5.19 4.74
CA GLY A 10 13.89 6.49 4.46
C GLY A 10 12.50 6.35 3.83
N TYR A 11 11.73 7.40 3.78
CA TYR A 11 10.37 7.45 3.24
C TYR A 11 9.33 6.55 3.92
N THR A 12 9.65 5.96 5.06
CA THR A 12 8.72 5.12 5.80
C THR A 12 7.67 6.00 6.47
N ASN A 13 6.40 5.77 6.16
CA ASN A 13 5.21 6.45 6.69
C ASN A 13 5.08 7.93 6.30
N ALA A 14 6.17 8.70 6.26
CA ALA A 14 6.15 10.13 5.94
C ALA A 14 7.41 10.53 5.17
N TYR A 15 7.33 11.64 4.47
CA TYR A 15 8.47 12.26 3.83
C TYR A 15 8.82 13.55 4.57
N ASP A 16 9.95 13.55 5.26
CA ASP A 16 10.40 14.65 6.12
C ASP A 16 11.45 15.55 5.42
N HIS A 17 11.50 15.53 4.08
CA HIS A 17 12.54 16.18 3.29
C HIS A 17 13.93 15.60 3.61
N TYR A 18 14.87 16.44 4.04
CA TYR A 18 16.23 16.03 4.29
C TYR A 18 16.60 16.10 5.77
N VAL A 19 17.50 15.24 6.17
CA VAL A 19 18.05 15.18 7.53
C VAL A 19 19.56 15.23 7.40
N THR A 20 20.11 16.44 7.42
CA THR A 20 21.54 16.70 7.29
C THR A 20 22.23 16.80 8.64
N THR A 21 23.55 16.66 8.63
CA THR A 21 24.38 17.02 9.79
C THR A 21 24.33 18.52 10.05
N PRO A 22 24.68 18.99 11.27
CA PRO A 22 24.78 20.42 11.53
C PRO A 22 25.73 21.18 10.58
N GLU A 23 26.81 20.56 10.18
CA GLU A 23 27.84 21.12 9.29
C GLU A 23 27.31 21.28 7.85
N GLU A 24 26.61 20.28 7.36
CA GLU A 24 25.93 20.32 6.05
C GLU A 24 24.77 21.33 6.05
N TYR A 25 24.02 21.40 7.15
CA TYR A 25 22.99 22.42 7.32
C TYR A 25 23.58 23.83 7.24
N ASP A 26 24.70 24.11 7.92
CA ASP A 26 25.32 25.41 7.91
C ASP A 26 25.81 25.85 6.52
N SER A 27 26.11 24.88 5.64
CA SER A 27 26.52 25.15 4.26
C SER A 27 25.34 25.61 3.38
N GLN A 28 24.11 25.40 3.80
CA GLN A 28 22.87 25.82 3.12
C GLN A 28 22.82 25.46 1.62
N GLN A 29 23.42 24.31 1.25
CA GLN A 29 23.27 23.73 -0.08
C GLN A 29 21.90 23.06 -0.19
N TYR A 30 21.66 22.30 -1.26
CA TYR A 30 20.34 21.75 -1.58
C TYR A 30 19.71 20.98 -0.38
N GLU A 31 20.44 20.03 0.19
CA GLU A 31 19.93 19.20 1.30
C GLU A 31 19.85 20.01 2.61
N GLY A 32 20.87 20.84 2.89
CA GLY A 32 20.85 21.72 4.07
C GLY A 32 19.72 22.72 4.03
N GLY A 33 19.52 23.39 2.89
CA GLY A 33 18.40 24.31 2.68
C GLY A 33 17.02 23.65 2.71
N ALA A 34 16.95 22.35 2.44
CA ALA A 34 15.72 21.56 2.49
C ALA A 34 15.53 20.78 3.80
N THR A 35 16.38 21.00 4.81
CA THR A 35 16.21 20.42 6.16
C THR A 35 15.26 21.31 6.97
N LEU A 36 13.95 21.01 6.89
CA LEU A 36 12.85 21.89 7.30
C LEU A 36 12.84 22.25 8.80
N PHE A 37 13.29 21.34 9.64
CA PHE A 37 13.23 21.52 11.10
C PHE A 37 14.53 22.07 11.69
N GLY A 38 15.44 22.51 10.83
CA GLY A 38 16.62 23.26 11.21
C GLY A 38 17.84 22.39 11.55
N ARG A 39 18.89 23.07 12.00
CA ARG A 39 20.25 22.56 12.20
C ARG A 39 20.36 21.27 13.02
N TYR A 40 19.47 21.07 13.97
CA TYR A 40 19.52 19.96 14.90
C TYR A 40 18.59 18.79 14.56
N THR A 41 18.02 18.76 13.35
CA THR A 41 17.10 17.71 12.89
C THR A 41 17.73 16.32 13.04
N SER A 42 18.95 16.10 12.57
CA SER A 42 19.61 14.79 12.67
C SER A 42 19.84 14.36 14.13
N SER A 43 20.14 15.32 15.02
CA SER A 43 20.32 15.03 16.44
C SER A 43 19.02 14.56 17.09
N ALA A 44 17.89 15.19 16.75
CA ALA A 44 16.56 14.79 17.22
C ALA A 44 16.18 13.38 16.72
N PHE A 45 16.41 13.08 15.44
CA PHE A 45 16.18 11.74 14.88
C PHE A 45 17.03 10.68 15.59
N ARG A 46 18.33 10.93 15.76
CA ARG A 46 19.24 10.02 16.49
C ARG A 46 18.78 9.74 17.91
N GLN A 47 18.35 10.78 18.62
CA GLN A 47 17.81 10.64 19.98
C GLN A 47 16.56 9.76 19.99
N THR A 48 15.63 10.02 19.09
CA THR A 48 14.39 9.25 18.96
C THR A 48 14.66 7.79 18.61
N ILE A 49 15.56 7.53 17.65
CA ILE A 49 15.96 6.16 17.28
C ILE A 49 16.57 5.41 18.45
N ASN A 50 17.42 6.09 19.25
CA ASN A 50 18.01 5.48 20.45
C ASN A 50 16.96 5.14 21.51
N ILE A 51 15.96 6.01 21.72
CA ILE A 51 14.86 5.76 22.63
C ILE A 51 14.05 4.54 22.15
N VAL A 52 13.70 4.51 20.87
CA VAL A 52 12.94 3.39 20.27
C VAL A 52 13.74 2.09 20.35
N GLY A 53 15.02 2.11 19.98
CA GLY A 53 15.89 0.94 20.05
C GLY A 53 16.07 0.39 21.47
N THR A 54 16.21 1.27 22.44
CA THR A 54 16.29 0.90 23.87
C THR A 54 14.98 0.30 24.36
N SER A 55 13.86 0.90 23.99
CA SER A 55 12.52 0.39 24.28
C SER A 55 12.31 -1.03 23.73
N LEU A 56 12.64 -1.24 22.46
CA LEU A 56 12.57 -2.56 21.82
C LEU A 56 13.46 -3.58 22.54
N LYS A 57 14.70 -3.21 22.85
CA LYS A 57 15.62 -4.09 23.57
C LYS A 57 15.10 -4.52 24.93
N ASN A 58 14.46 -3.62 25.64
CA ASN A 58 13.98 -3.85 27.00
C ASN A 58 12.55 -4.41 27.04
N GLY A 59 11.88 -4.54 25.89
CA GLY A 59 10.47 -4.94 25.83
C GLY A 59 9.51 -3.94 26.50
N THR A 60 9.90 -2.67 26.62
CA THR A 60 9.11 -1.62 27.26
C THR A 60 8.37 -0.81 26.20
N PRO A 61 7.04 -0.90 26.07
CA PRO A 61 6.31 -0.14 25.07
C PRO A 61 6.46 1.36 25.25
N LEU A 62 6.67 2.08 24.17
CA LEU A 62 6.58 3.54 24.15
C LEU A 62 5.14 3.96 23.93
N GLY A 63 4.77 5.09 24.51
CA GLY A 63 3.50 5.73 24.19
C GLY A 63 3.44 6.14 22.72
N ILE A 64 2.24 6.08 22.15
CA ILE A 64 1.97 6.65 20.83
C ILE A 64 2.01 8.17 21.00
N GLY A 65 2.88 8.86 20.29
CA GLY A 65 2.92 10.32 20.26
C GLY A 65 1.60 10.93 19.73
N ASP A 66 1.58 12.23 19.57
CA ASP A 66 0.44 12.93 19.01
C ASP A 66 0.11 12.37 17.61
N ARG A 67 -1.17 12.08 17.40
CA ARG A 67 -1.63 11.64 16.09
C ARG A 67 -1.64 12.82 15.12
N PRO A 68 -1.14 12.65 13.91
CA PRO A 68 -1.29 13.69 12.89
C PRO A 68 -2.77 13.94 12.59
N ASN A 69 -3.08 15.16 12.19
CA ASN A 69 -4.44 15.50 11.76
C ASN A 69 -4.86 14.63 10.59
N ASP A 70 -6.10 14.15 10.61
CA ASP A 70 -6.69 13.45 9.49
C ASP A 70 -6.86 14.42 8.30
N ARG A 71 -6.15 14.15 7.21
CA ARG A 71 -6.19 14.95 5.98
C ARG A 71 -6.98 14.29 4.86
N ARG A 72 -7.58 13.13 5.09
CA ARG A 72 -8.34 12.39 4.07
C ARG A 72 -9.47 13.19 3.42
N PRO A 73 -10.17 14.10 4.14
CA PRO A 73 -11.21 14.93 3.54
C PRO A 73 -10.70 16.05 2.63
N VAL A 74 -9.39 16.27 2.57
CA VAL A 74 -8.83 17.31 1.70
C VAL A 74 -9.05 16.95 0.24
N ALA A 75 -9.58 17.88 -0.54
CA ALA A 75 -9.80 17.70 -1.96
C ALA A 75 -8.49 17.36 -2.69
N SER A 76 -8.51 16.32 -3.51
CA SER A 76 -7.40 16.01 -4.38
C SER A 76 -7.23 17.10 -5.43
N LEU A 77 -6.01 17.63 -5.56
CA LEU A 77 -5.66 18.57 -6.64
C LEU A 77 -5.31 17.83 -7.95
N GLN A 78 -5.25 16.51 -7.92
CA GLN A 78 -5.00 15.70 -9.11
C GLN A 78 -6.24 15.71 -10.00
N GLY A 79 -6.06 16.12 -11.26
CA GLY A 79 -7.13 16.10 -12.25
C GLY A 79 -7.62 14.69 -12.55
N LYS A 80 -8.91 14.56 -12.79
CA LYS A 80 -9.50 13.30 -13.26
C LYS A 80 -9.10 13.02 -14.70
N VAL A 81 -9.05 11.75 -15.05
CA VAL A 81 -8.91 11.31 -16.45
C VAL A 81 -10.26 11.44 -17.14
N VAL A 82 -10.32 12.25 -18.20
CA VAL A 82 -11.58 12.60 -18.90
C VAL A 82 -12.12 11.40 -19.69
N TYR A 83 -11.24 10.70 -20.42
CA TYR A 83 -11.62 9.51 -21.20
C TYR A 83 -11.53 8.26 -20.32
N ASP A 84 -12.60 7.98 -19.60
CA ASP A 84 -12.71 6.82 -18.73
C ASP A 84 -14.15 6.29 -18.78
N THR A 85 -14.32 5.17 -19.46
CA THR A 85 -15.62 4.51 -19.66
C THR A 85 -15.46 3.03 -19.35
N PRO A 86 -16.53 2.34 -18.95
CA PRO A 86 -16.46 0.88 -18.84
C PRO A 86 -16.23 0.24 -20.22
N MET A 87 -15.77 -0.99 -20.24
CA MET A 87 -15.65 -1.78 -21.47
C MET A 87 -17.03 -1.90 -22.14
N PHE A 88 -17.04 -1.95 -23.47
CA PHE A 88 -18.29 -2.03 -24.25
C PHE A 88 -19.21 -3.16 -23.76
N GLY A 89 -20.45 -2.82 -23.50
CA GLY A 89 -21.48 -3.75 -23.00
C GLY A 89 -21.32 -4.16 -21.53
N MET A 90 -20.39 -3.55 -20.79
CA MET A 90 -20.11 -3.87 -19.39
C MET A 90 -20.35 -2.65 -18.48
N ARG A 91 -20.41 -2.92 -17.16
CA ARG A 91 -20.39 -1.89 -16.11
C ARG A 91 -19.06 -1.93 -15.37
N TYR A 92 -18.66 -0.82 -14.76
CA TYR A 92 -17.52 -0.82 -13.86
C TYR A 92 -17.65 -1.89 -12.78
N GLY A 93 -16.55 -2.58 -12.47
CA GLY A 93 -16.51 -3.69 -11.52
C GLY A 93 -17.05 -5.01 -12.05
N GLN A 94 -17.62 -5.05 -13.24
CA GLN A 94 -18.14 -6.30 -13.81
C GLN A 94 -17.00 -7.25 -14.19
N VAL A 95 -17.14 -8.50 -13.78
CA VAL A 95 -16.16 -9.55 -14.10
C VAL A 95 -16.24 -9.88 -15.59
N ASN A 96 -15.11 -9.83 -16.29
CA ASN A 96 -15.00 -10.29 -17.68
C ASN A 96 -14.22 -11.60 -17.82
N GLN A 97 -13.49 -12.01 -16.78
CA GLN A 97 -12.90 -13.34 -16.68
C GLN A 97 -12.99 -13.84 -15.24
N GLN A 98 -13.71 -14.93 -15.05
CA GLN A 98 -13.78 -15.64 -13.77
C GLN A 98 -12.46 -16.36 -13.49
N PRO A 99 -12.04 -16.44 -12.22
CA PRO A 99 -10.89 -17.24 -11.83
C PRO A 99 -11.20 -18.73 -11.98
N GLN A 100 -10.13 -19.51 -12.19
CA GLN A 100 -10.19 -20.97 -12.16
C GLN A 100 -9.81 -21.49 -10.78
N ASP A 101 -10.13 -22.75 -10.51
CA ASP A 101 -9.64 -23.46 -9.32
C ASP A 101 -8.12 -23.52 -9.35
N ALA A 102 -7.50 -23.45 -8.17
CA ALA A 102 -6.05 -23.45 -8.05
C ALA A 102 -5.54 -24.36 -6.93
N ILE A 103 -4.35 -24.91 -7.15
CA ILE A 103 -3.64 -25.73 -6.17
C ILE A 103 -2.69 -24.84 -5.34
N ALA A 104 -2.90 -24.82 -4.03
CA ALA A 104 -2.09 -24.04 -3.10
C ALA A 104 -0.59 -24.39 -3.24
N GLY A 105 0.25 -23.35 -3.26
CA GLY A 105 1.70 -23.44 -3.40
C GLY A 105 2.22 -23.77 -4.80
N ARG A 106 1.33 -23.92 -5.80
CA ARG A 106 1.72 -24.27 -7.17
C ARG A 106 1.14 -23.36 -8.24
N GLU A 107 -0.02 -22.78 -8.00
CA GLU A 107 -0.78 -22.09 -9.03
C GLU A 107 -1.17 -20.68 -8.61
N GLU A 108 -1.45 -19.87 -9.60
CA GLU A 108 -1.92 -18.52 -9.48
C GLU A 108 -3.39 -18.43 -9.94
N VAL A 109 -4.19 -17.73 -9.17
CA VAL A 109 -5.58 -17.39 -9.51
C VAL A 109 -5.60 -16.04 -10.22
N THR A 110 -6.25 -15.96 -11.36
CA THR A 110 -6.41 -14.72 -12.12
C THR A 110 -7.87 -14.41 -12.36
N ALA A 111 -8.31 -13.22 -11.98
CA ALA A 111 -9.62 -12.67 -12.34
C ALA A 111 -9.45 -11.34 -13.07
N ARG A 112 -10.35 -11.05 -14.04
CA ARG A 112 -10.34 -9.77 -14.76
C ARG A 112 -11.67 -9.07 -14.63
N PHE A 113 -11.60 -7.74 -14.57
CA PHE A 113 -12.75 -6.87 -14.37
C PHE A 113 -12.71 -5.70 -15.35
N ALA A 114 -13.89 -5.22 -15.73
CA ALA A 114 -14.02 -3.92 -16.36
C ALA A 114 -13.73 -2.85 -15.29
N GLY A 115 -12.57 -2.23 -15.35
CA GLY A 115 -12.09 -1.28 -14.35
C GLY A 115 -12.26 0.17 -14.78
N ALA A 116 -12.07 1.09 -13.84
CA ALA A 116 -11.84 2.50 -14.10
C ALA A 116 -10.34 2.81 -14.17
N HIS A 117 -9.98 3.99 -14.64
CA HIS A 117 -8.61 4.49 -14.49
C HIS A 117 -8.33 4.70 -13.00
N PRO A 118 -7.16 4.26 -12.46
CA PRO A 118 -6.87 4.39 -11.03
C PRO A 118 -7.01 5.81 -10.48
N ASN A 119 -6.65 6.83 -11.25
CA ASN A 119 -6.83 8.24 -10.83
C ASN A 119 -8.29 8.67 -10.66
N ASN A 120 -9.24 7.94 -11.26
CA ASN A 120 -10.67 8.20 -11.08
C ASN A 120 -11.31 7.32 -10.00
N ASN A 121 -10.57 6.34 -9.50
CA ASN A 121 -11.02 5.37 -8.50
C ASN A 121 -9.93 5.15 -7.45
N MET A 122 -9.43 6.22 -6.84
CA MET A 122 -8.37 6.12 -5.83
C MET A 122 -8.92 5.65 -4.48
N HIS A 123 -8.27 4.64 -3.91
CA HIS A 123 -8.57 4.10 -2.59
C HIS A 123 -7.44 4.47 -1.61
N HIS A 124 -7.45 5.70 -1.09
CA HIS A 124 -6.39 6.23 -0.24
C HIS A 124 -6.21 5.46 1.08
N ASP A 125 -7.28 4.90 1.64
CA ASP A 125 -7.27 4.20 2.93
C ASP A 125 -7.87 2.80 2.86
N GLY A 126 -8.07 2.31 1.66
CA GLY A 126 -8.69 1.02 1.41
C GLY A 126 -7.91 0.19 0.41
N SER A 127 -8.43 -0.97 0.15
CA SER A 127 -7.89 -1.87 -0.86
C SER A 127 -8.67 -1.75 -2.16
N TYR A 128 -8.00 -1.87 -3.30
CA TYR A 128 -8.67 -2.01 -4.60
C TYR A 128 -9.42 -3.33 -4.72
N PHE A 129 -8.94 -4.35 -4.02
CA PHE A 129 -9.65 -5.63 -3.92
C PHE A 129 -9.33 -6.34 -2.62
N VAL A 130 -10.23 -7.24 -2.25
CA VAL A 130 -9.99 -8.19 -1.17
C VAL A 130 -10.26 -9.61 -1.66
N ILE A 131 -9.56 -10.57 -1.08
CA ILE A 131 -9.85 -11.98 -1.21
C ILE A 131 -10.54 -12.41 0.06
N GLU A 132 -11.72 -12.99 -0.07
CA GLU A 132 -12.52 -13.48 1.05
C GLU A 132 -12.63 -15.00 0.98
N ARG A 133 -12.59 -15.65 2.14
CA ARG A 133 -12.81 -17.08 2.29
C ARG A 133 -14.18 -17.35 2.86
N ARG A 134 -14.86 -18.36 2.35
CA ARG A 134 -16.12 -18.84 2.91
C ARG A 134 -15.89 -19.62 4.20
N VAL A 135 -16.51 -19.19 5.30
CA VAL A 135 -16.48 -19.86 6.61
C VAL A 135 -17.93 -20.05 7.05
N GLY A 136 -18.39 -21.28 6.98
CA GLY A 136 -19.82 -21.57 7.12
C GLY A 136 -20.63 -20.88 6.02
N ASN A 137 -21.61 -20.08 6.41
CA ASN A 137 -22.45 -19.31 5.47
C ASN A 137 -21.95 -17.87 5.22
N ALA A 138 -20.84 -17.48 5.84
CA ALA A 138 -20.31 -16.12 5.74
C ALA A 138 -19.02 -16.05 4.93
N TRP A 139 -18.83 -14.93 4.22
CA TRP A 139 -17.57 -14.56 3.62
C TRP A 139 -16.76 -13.74 4.63
N LYS A 140 -15.54 -14.17 4.89
CA LYS A 140 -14.61 -13.48 5.80
C LYS A 140 -13.37 -13.03 5.05
N TYR A 141 -12.87 -11.87 5.41
CA TYR A 141 -11.59 -11.36 4.90
C TYR A 141 -10.50 -12.42 5.06
N TYR A 142 -9.71 -12.60 4.01
CA TYR A 142 -8.56 -13.50 4.00
C TYR A 142 -7.27 -12.73 3.72
N THR A 143 -7.22 -11.98 2.63
CA THR A 143 -6.07 -11.13 2.25
C THR A 143 -6.53 -10.02 1.29
N ALA A 144 -5.65 -9.07 1.00
CA ALA A 144 -5.93 -7.95 0.11
C ALA A 144 -4.69 -7.57 -0.72
N ASP A 145 -4.77 -6.45 -1.45
CA ASP A 145 -3.71 -5.93 -2.32
C ASP A 145 -2.42 -5.47 -1.61
N ASN A 146 -2.43 -5.41 -0.29
CA ASN A 146 -1.24 -5.15 0.54
C ASN A 146 -0.41 -6.41 0.86
N ASN A 147 -0.74 -7.56 0.28
CA ASN A 147 -0.02 -8.82 0.49
C ASN A 147 0.94 -9.08 -0.68
N PRO A 148 2.19 -9.52 -0.43
CA PRO A 148 3.19 -9.76 -1.50
C PRO A 148 2.81 -10.87 -2.50
N ASP A 149 1.85 -11.73 -2.16
CA ASP A 149 1.35 -12.76 -3.06
C ASP A 149 0.16 -12.30 -3.93
N THR A 150 -0.24 -11.04 -3.81
CA THR A 150 -1.35 -10.47 -4.58
C THR A 150 -0.88 -9.35 -5.49
N PHE A 151 -1.49 -9.23 -6.66
CA PHE A 151 -1.11 -8.25 -7.67
C PHE A 151 -2.37 -7.58 -8.23
N PHE A 152 -2.31 -6.26 -8.32
CA PHE A 152 -3.29 -5.41 -9.00
C PHE A 152 -2.64 -4.84 -10.26
N GLU A 153 -3.16 -5.19 -11.42
CA GLU A 153 -2.64 -4.72 -12.70
C GLU A 153 -3.73 -3.98 -13.45
N TRP A 154 -3.46 -2.75 -13.80
CA TRP A 154 -4.32 -1.94 -14.63
C TRP A 154 -3.79 -1.88 -16.07
N LYS A 155 -4.70 -1.95 -17.03
CA LYS A 155 -4.39 -1.81 -18.45
C LYS A 155 -5.44 -0.99 -19.16
N ARG A 156 -5.01 -0.02 -19.96
CA ARG A 156 -5.88 0.71 -20.87
C ARG A 156 -6.31 -0.18 -22.03
N ILE A 157 -7.61 -0.17 -22.33
CA ILE A 157 -8.22 -0.88 -23.47
C ILE A 157 -8.81 0.15 -24.41
N GLY A 158 -8.20 0.28 -25.59
CA GLY A 158 -8.60 1.30 -26.57
C GLY A 158 -8.40 2.73 -26.03
N VAL A 159 -9.30 3.64 -26.34
CA VAL A 159 -9.18 5.07 -26.03
C VAL A 159 -9.59 5.39 -24.58
N SER A 160 -10.64 4.75 -24.06
CA SER A 160 -11.25 5.17 -22.80
C SER A 160 -11.51 4.04 -21.82
N ALA A 161 -11.61 2.79 -22.27
CA ALA A 161 -11.89 1.67 -21.38
C ALA A 161 -10.65 1.20 -20.62
N SER A 162 -10.86 0.55 -19.50
CA SER A 162 -9.80 -0.02 -18.67
C SER A 162 -10.14 -1.44 -18.26
N GLN A 163 -9.11 -2.28 -18.15
CA GLN A 163 -9.20 -3.61 -17.58
C GLN A 163 -8.33 -3.67 -16.33
N VAL A 164 -8.89 -4.22 -15.27
CA VAL A 164 -8.15 -4.58 -14.07
C VAL A 164 -7.97 -6.09 -14.05
N THR A 165 -6.74 -6.51 -13.80
CA THR A 165 -6.41 -7.92 -13.57
C THR A 165 -5.94 -8.07 -12.13
N VAL A 166 -6.61 -8.91 -11.38
CA VAL A 166 -6.21 -9.32 -10.04
C VAL A 166 -5.58 -10.70 -10.14
N ARG A 167 -4.34 -10.82 -9.66
CA ARG A 167 -3.65 -12.10 -9.56
C ARG A 167 -3.33 -12.43 -8.12
N TRP A 168 -3.48 -13.67 -7.75
CA TRP A 168 -3.15 -14.18 -6.44
C TRP A 168 -2.34 -15.47 -6.56
N LYS A 169 -1.07 -15.41 -6.19
CA LYS A 169 -0.24 -16.59 -5.99
C LYS A 169 -0.71 -17.27 -4.72
N VAL A 170 -1.33 -18.43 -4.85
CA VAL A 170 -1.94 -19.11 -3.71
C VAL A 170 -0.85 -19.73 -2.83
N PRO A 171 -0.60 -19.21 -1.61
CA PRO A 171 0.43 -19.75 -0.73
C PRO A 171 0.19 -21.24 -0.38
N ALA A 172 1.26 -22.00 -0.17
CA ALA A 172 1.18 -23.44 0.11
C ALA A 172 0.37 -23.78 1.37
N ASN A 173 0.36 -22.86 2.35
CA ASN A 173 -0.37 -23.01 3.60
C ASN A 173 -1.83 -22.50 3.52
N THR A 174 -2.31 -22.14 2.33
CA THR A 174 -3.70 -21.69 2.14
C THR A 174 -4.68 -22.83 2.44
N PRO A 175 -5.59 -22.65 3.39
CA PRO A 175 -6.58 -23.68 3.72
C PRO A 175 -7.48 -23.99 2.52
N LYS A 176 -7.79 -25.26 2.31
CA LYS A 176 -8.79 -25.66 1.30
C LYS A 176 -10.13 -25.00 1.55
N GLY A 177 -10.83 -24.59 0.50
CA GLY A 177 -12.15 -23.97 0.63
C GLY A 177 -12.55 -23.15 -0.58
N GLN A 178 -13.69 -22.48 -0.43
CA GLN A 178 -14.19 -21.53 -1.42
C GLN A 178 -13.63 -20.13 -1.11
N TYR A 179 -13.17 -19.47 -2.15
CA TYR A 179 -12.66 -18.10 -2.11
C TYR A 179 -13.39 -17.26 -3.15
N ARG A 180 -13.44 -15.96 -2.91
CA ARG A 180 -13.89 -15.01 -3.92
C ARG A 180 -12.99 -13.78 -3.92
N ILE A 181 -12.82 -13.19 -5.08
CA ILE A 181 -12.16 -11.89 -5.23
C ILE A 181 -13.28 -10.85 -5.31
N ARG A 182 -13.20 -9.84 -4.46
CA ARG A 182 -14.11 -8.71 -4.46
C ARG A 182 -13.32 -7.46 -4.84
N TYR A 183 -13.62 -6.92 -6.01
CA TYR A 183 -13.05 -5.68 -6.54
C TYR A 183 -13.98 -4.50 -6.22
N TYR A 184 -13.40 -3.32 -5.89
CA TYR A 184 -14.12 -2.11 -5.48
C TYR A 184 -14.02 -1.00 -6.52
#